data_9266e57ae3d1cbe296c79035fedd4ccc
#
_entry.id   9266e57ae3d1cbe296c79035fedd4ccc
#
_cell.length_a   1.000
_cell.length_b   1.000
_cell.length_c   1.000
_cell.angle_alpha   90.00
_cell.angle_beta   90.00
_cell.angle_gamma   90.00
#
_symmetry.space_group_name_H-M   'P 1'
#
loop_
_entity.id
_entity.type
_entity.pdbx_description
1 polymer ?
#
loop_
_entity_poly.entity_id
_entity_poly.type
_entity_poly.pdbx_seq_one_letter_code
_entity_poly.pdbx_strand_id
1 'polypeptide(L)'
;MHEWAPEIVVDERLARELIGGQFPEVEQRSLRLLGAGWDNTVWLVDEEWVFRFPRRSMVIPGLENEIALLPRLAALLPLPIPVPMLVGRSSKAFGWPFYGAPFLPGLELAEAELDDDARGALGRPLGHFLRTLHSLELDADLPVDPVRRADMTFRVPKTRDRFAELEGLGLWSAPPKAHAVIDAAAKLGPVVPTATCHGDLHLRHLLVDKGGGPAAVIDWIDLSRNDPGVDFVLYWCVLTAAGRAEFREAYGPLTDDQLLRGRILSLFLCGTLAVWGHAEEVESVKREALAGLARTSS
;
A
#
# COMPACT_ATOMS: atom_id res chain seq x y z
N MET A 1 1.24 -23.34 -7.74
CA MET A 1 0.50 -22.14 -8.19
C MET A 1 0.88 -21.05 -7.20
N HIS A 2 1.36 -19.92 -7.66
CA HIS A 2 1.77 -18.83 -6.76
C HIS A 2 0.56 -18.27 -6.01
N GLU A 3 0.75 -17.82 -4.76
CA GLU A 3 -0.31 -17.26 -3.90
C GLU A 3 -1.05 -16.07 -4.56
N TRP A 4 -0.44 -15.42 -5.56
CA TRP A 4 -0.98 -14.28 -6.31
C TRP A 4 -1.54 -14.62 -7.70
N ALA A 5 -1.75 -15.91 -8.00
CA ALA A 5 -2.34 -16.30 -9.28
C ALA A 5 -3.78 -15.76 -9.39
N PRO A 6 -4.16 -15.17 -10.54
CA PRO A 6 -5.50 -14.63 -10.72
C PRO A 6 -6.53 -15.76 -10.89
N GLU A 7 -7.73 -15.56 -10.33
CA GLU A 7 -8.91 -16.38 -10.64
C GLU A 7 -9.53 -15.91 -11.96
N ILE A 8 -9.50 -14.59 -12.23
CA ILE A 8 -9.97 -14.00 -13.49
C ILE A 8 -8.88 -13.08 -14.04
N VAL A 9 -8.61 -13.21 -15.33
CA VAL A 9 -7.73 -12.30 -16.08
C VAL A 9 -8.59 -11.34 -16.87
N VAL A 10 -8.46 -10.03 -16.59
CA VAL A 10 -9.12 -8.98 -17.36
C VAL A 10 -8.12 -8.44 -18.38
N ASP A 11 -8.17 -8.99 -19.59
CA ASP A 11 -7.41 -8.51 -20.74
C ASP A 11 -7.99 -7.20 -21.33
N GLU A 12 -7.32 -6.62 -22.31
CA GLU A 12 -7.76 -5.37 -22.94
C GLU A 12 -9.17 -5.51 -23.55
N ARG A 13 -9.45 -6.63 -24.22
CA ARG A 13 -10.75 -6.87 -24.86
C ARG A 13 -11.87 -6.88 -23.81
N LEU A 14 -11.69 -7.63 -22.72
CA LEU A 14 -12.69 -7.72 -21.66
C LEU A 14 -12.82 -6.37 -20.93
N ALA A 15 -11.72 -5.67 -20.67
CA ALA A 15 -11.78 -4.33 -20.05
C ALA A 15 -12.60 -3.36 -20.91
N ARG A 16 -12.34 -3.30 -22.23
CA ARG A 16 -13.14 -2.46 -23.16
C ARG A 16 -14.61 -2.82 -23.19
N GLU A 17 -14.94 -4.12 -23.20
CA GLU A 17 -16.31 -4.61 -23.18
C GLU A 17 -17.04 -4.18 -21.89
N LEU A 18 -16.39 -4.35 -20.73
CA LEU A 18 -16.98 -4.02 -19.44
C LEU A 18 -17.15 -2.51 -19.24
N ILE A 19 -16.14 -1.71 -19.61
CA ILE A 19 -16.19 -0.26 -19.51
C ILE A 19 -17.25 0.30 -20.48
N GLY A 20 -17.14 -0.02 -21.76
CA GLY A 20 -18.07 0.51 -22.78
C GLY A 20 -19.50 0.05 -22.60
N GLY A 21 -19.71 -1.16 -22.07
CA GLY A 21 -21.05 -1.69 -21.81
C GLY A 21 -21.74 -1.05 -20.59
N GLN A 22 -21.00 -0.48 -19.65
CA GLN A 22 -21.56 0.10 -18.43
C GLN A 22 -21.39 1.62 -18.33
N PHE A 23 -20.39 2.19 -19.02
CA PHE A 23 -20.05 3.61 -19.01
C PHE A 23 -19.89 4.12 -20.45
N PRO A 24 -20.98 4.24 -21.22
CA PRO A 24 -20.91 4.66 -22.63
C PRO A 24 -20.37 6.08 -22.80
N GLU A 25 -20.36 6.90 -21.74
CA GLU A 25 -19.77 8.24 -21.72
C GLU A 25 -18.23 8.22 -21.73
N VAL A 26 -17.61 7.08 -21.40
CA VAL A 26 -16.15 6.90 -21.44
C VAL A 26 -15.74 6.47 -22.84
N GLU A 27 -15.18 7.37 -23.64
CA GLU A 27 -14.91 7.15 -25.07
C GLU A 27 -13.89 6.04 -25.38
N GLN A 28 -12.96 5.75 -24.46
CA GLN A 28 -11.93 4.71 -24.60
C GLN A 28 -11.08 4.83 -25.89
N ARG A 29 -10.66 6.04 -26.24
CA ARG A 29 -9.75 6.29 -27.37
C ARG A 29 -8.43 5.57 -27.18
N SER A 30 -7.92 5.57 -25.96
CA SER A 30 -6.73 4.82 -25.55
C SER A 30 -7.05 3.96 -24.32
N LEU A 31 -6.46 2.77 -24.25
CA LEU A 31 -6.52 1.90 -23.10
C LEU A 31 -5.13 1.31 -22.87
N ARG A 32 -4.54 1.59 -21.71
CA ARG A 32 -3.19 1.15 -21.37
C ARG A 32 -3.19 0.40 -20.05
N LEU A 33 -2.59 -0.78 -20.01
CA LEU A 33 -2.36 -1.51 -18.78
C LEU A 33 -1.38 -0.73 -17.90
N LEU A 34 -1.81 -0.31 -16.71
CA LEU A 34 -0.92 0.27 -15.69
C LEU A 34 -0.21 -0.81 -14.89
N GLY A 35 -0.89 -1.91 -14.62
CA GLY A 35 -0.30 -3.04 -13.91
C GLY A 35 -1.31 -4.14 -13.64
N ALA A 36 -0.76 -5.32 -13.40
CA ALA A 36 -1.50 -6.47 -12.89
C ALA A 36 -0.84 -6.87 -11.57
N GLY A 37 -1.32 -6.26 -10.49
CA GLY A 37 -0.85 -6.54 -9.13
C GLY A 37 -1.40 -7.86 -8.59
N TRP A 38 -1.28 -8.06 -7.29
CA TRP A 38 -1.80 -9.28 -6.64
C TRP A 38 -3.32 -9.31 -6.63
N ASP A 39 -3.94 -8.16 -6.42
CA ASP A 39 -5.36 -8.03 -6.16
C ASP A 39 -6.17 -7.50 -7.33
N ASN A 40 -5.60 -6.60 -8.12
CA ASN A 40 -6.30 -5.93 -9.20
C ASN A 40 -5.51 -5.94 -10.51
N THR A 41 -6.23 -6.00 -11.63
CA THR A 41 -5.76 -5.54 -12.93
C THR A 41 -6.20 -4.09 -13.10
N VAL A 42 -5.25 -3.21 -13.44
CA VAL A 42 -5.47 -1.76 -13.46
C VAL A 42 -5.26 -1.24 -14.87
N TRP A 43 -6.30 -0.64 -15.45
CA TRP A 43 -6.30 -0.05 -16.77
C TRP A 43 -6.47 1.46 -16.73
N LEU A 44 -5.65 2.19 -17.47
CA LEU A 44 -5.76 3.63 -17.68
C LEU A 44 -6.46 3.90 -19.02
N VAL A 45 -7.49 4.72 -18.96
CA VAL A 45 -8.30 5.14 -20.12
C VAL A 45 -8.10 6.62 -20.35
N ASP A 46 -7.66 6.99 -21.56
CA ASP A 46 -7.51 8.37 -22.06
C ASP A 46 -6.70 9.31 -21.15
N GLU A 47 -5.77 8.77 -20.33
CA GLU A 47 -5.01 9.51 -19.31
C GLU A 47 -5.92 10.24 -18.27
N GLU A 48 -7.19 9.86 -18.18
CA GLU A 48 -8.21 10.49 -17.32
C GLU A 48 -8.76 9.54 -16.26
N TRP A 49 -8.97 8.27 -16.62
CA TRP A 49 -9.65 7.29 -15.76
C TRP A 49 -8.80 6.06 -15.48
N VAL A 50 -8.72 5.68 -14.23
CA VAL A 50 -8.13 4.41 -13.79
C VAL A 50 -9.22 3.45 -13.40
N PHE A 51 -9.33 2.33 -14.14
CA PHE A 51 -10.27 1.24 -13.82
C PHE A 51 -9.54 0.11 -13.10
N ARG A 52 -10.10 -0.30 -11.95
CA ARG A 52 -9.59 -1.40 -11.12
C ARG A 52 -10.54 -2.58 -11.20
N PHE A 53 -10.01 -3.71 -11.69
CA PHE A 53 -10.72 -4.96 -11.81
C PHE A 53 -10.12 -5.97 -10.84
N PRO A 54 -10.89 -6.50 -9.86
CA PRO A 54 -10.38 -7.52 -8.96
C PRO A 54 -9.99 -8.79 -9.71
N ARG A 55 -8.93 -9.44 -9.23
CA ARG A 55 -8.38 -10.67 -9.82
C ARG A 55 -8.74 -11.92 -9.03
N ARG A 56 -9.14 -11.75 -7.76
CA ARG A 56 -9.41 -12.83 -6.81
C ARG A 56 -10.66 -12.52 -5.98
N SER A 57 -11.44 -13.53 -5.71
CA SER A 57 -12.69 -13.38 -4.95
C SER A 57 -12.46 -12.86 -3.52
N MET A 58 -11.32 -13.21 -2.92
CA MET A 58 -10.98 -12.80 -1.55
C MET A 58 -10.85 -11.29 -1.35
N VAL A 59 -10.62 -10.52 -2.42
CA VAL A 59 -10.43 -9.06 -2.33
C VAL A 59 -11.73 -8.27 -2.48
N ILE A 60 -12.84 -8.93 -2.85
CA ILE A 60 -14.12 -8.27 -3.09
C ILE A 60 -14.62 -7.48 -1.88
N PRO A 61 -14.58 -7.99 -0.63
CA PRO A 61 -15.01 -7.19 0.52
C PRO A 61 -14.21 -5.89 0.71
N GLY A 62 -12.90 -5.93 0.44
CA GLY A 62 -12.05 -4.72 0.47
C GLY A 62 -12.42 -3.73 -0.63
N LEU A 63 -12.66 -4.22 -1.86
CA LEU A 63 -13.11 -3.39 -2.98
C LEU A 63 -14.46 -2.71 -2.69
N GLU A 64 -15.40 -3.43 -2.09
CA GLU A 64 -16.70 -2.88 -1.68
C GLU A 64 -16.53 -1.79 -0.60
N ASN A 65 -15.59 -1.96 0.33
CA ASN A 65 -15.22 -0.92 1.29
C ASN A 65 -14.59 0.30 0.60
N GLU A 66 -13.69 0.12 -0.37
CA GLU A 66 -13.16 1.23 -1.18
C GLU A 66 -14.30 2.01 -1.83
N ILE A 67 -15.22 1.34 -2.51
CA ILE A 67 -16.37 1.97 -3.19
C ILE A 67 -17.24 2.75 -2.21
N ALA A 68 -17.49 2.22 -1.04
CA ALA A 68 -18.38 2.84 -0.06
C ALA A 68 -17.73 4.00 0.70
N LEU A 69 -16.44 3.92 1.02
CA LEU A 69 -15.81 4.80 1.99
C LEU A 69 -14.86 5.83 1.40
N LEU A 70 -14.15 5.53 0.30
CA LEU A 70 -13.18 6.47 -0.29
C LEU A 70 -13.79 7.82 -0.69
N PRO A 71 -15.03 7.92 -1.22
CA PRO A 71 -15.64 9.23 -1.50
C PRO A 71 -15.78 10.12 -0.24
N ARG A 72 -16.00 9.51 0.93
CA ARG A 72 -16.10 10.23 2.21
C ARG A 72 -14.71 10.58 2.75
N LEU A 73 -13.77 9.65 2.66
CA LEU A 73 -12.38 9.85 3.11
C LEU A 73 -11.67 10.93 2.30
N ALA A 74 -11.87 10.99 0.99
CA ALA A 74 -11.23 11.98 0.12
C ALA A 74 -11.53 13.43 0.51
N ALA A 75 -12.71 13.70 1.08
CA ALA A 75 -13.08 15.02 1.55
C ALA A 75 -12.40 15.43 2.88
N LEU A 76 -11.82 14.47 3.59
CA LEU A 76 -11.26 14.65 4.93
C LEU A 76 -9.72 14.58 4.95
N LEU A 77 -9.13 13.85 4.00
CA LEU A 77 -7.69 13.60 3.97
C LEU A 77 -6.93 14.73 3.26
N PRO A 78 -5.72 15.08 3.76
CA PRO A 78 -4.94 16.17 3.18
C PRO A 78 -4.19 15.80 1.88
N LEU A 79 -4.12 14.51 1.53
CA LEU A 79 -3.56 14.04 0.27
C LEU A 79 -4.65 13.41 -0.60
N PRO A 80 -4.58 13.58 -1.93
CA PRO A 80 -5.48 12.91 -2.85
C PRO A 80 -5.49 11.40 -2.68
N ILE A 81 -6.66 10.79 -2.81
CA ILE A 81 -6.86 9.34 -2.85
C ILE A 81 -7.79 8.99 -4.02
N PRO A 82 -7.79 7.75 -4.51
CA PRO A 82 -8.73 7.33 -5.55
C PRO A 82 -10.17 7.49 -5.07
N VAL A 83 -11.02 8.11 -5.90
CA VAL A 83 -12.45 8.24 -5.60
C VAL A 83 -13.23 7.42 -6.63
N PRO A 84 -13.85 6.30 -6.23
CA PRO A 84 -14.71 5.52 -7.11
C PRO A 84 -15.91 6.36 -7.61
N MET A 85 -15.83 6.85 -8.84
CA MET A 85 -16.89 7.65 -9.46
C MET A 85 -17.74 6.84 -10.43
N LEU A 86 -17.14 5.85 -11.08
CA LEU A 86 -17.77 4.96 -12.04
C LEU A 86 -17.82 3.55 -11.42
N VAL A 87 -18.94 3.17 -10.86
CA VAL A 87 -19.07 1.88 -10.15
C VAL A 87 -19.74 0.85 -11.07
N GLY A 88 -18.92 -0.09 -11.55
CA GLY A 88 -19.36 -1.20 -12.40
C GLY A 88 -19.96 -2.34 -11.57
N ARG A 89 -21.02 -2.92 -12.11
CA ARG A 89 -21.75 -4.04 -11.52
C ARG A 89 -21.31 -5.37 -12.10
N SER A 90 -21.48 -6.43 -11.35
CA SER A 90 -21.31 -7.79 -11.86
C SER A 90 -22.17 -8.06 -13.09
N SER A 91 -21.63 -8.82 -14.03
CA SER A 91 -22.30 -9.21 -15.29
C SER A 91 -22.00 -10.68 -15.62
N LYS A 92 -22.57 -11.20 -16.70
CA LYS A 92 -22.23 -12.55 -17.17
C LYS A 92 -20.78 -12.67 -17.64
N ALA A 93 -20.19 -11.58 -18.15
CA ALA A 93 -18.81 -11.54 -18.61
C ALA A 93 -17.79 -11.42 -17.47
N PHE A 94 -18.22 -10.76 -16.37
CA PHE A 94 -17.38 -10.55 -15.18
C PHE A 94 -18.24 -10.52 -13.93
N GLY A 95 -18.12 -11.55 -13.10
CA GLY A 95 -19.03 -11.81 -11.98
C GLY A 95 -18.82 -10.92 -10.76
N TRP A 96 -17.87 -9.98 -10.77
CA TRP A 96 -17.49 -9.13 -9.64
C TRP A 96 -17.74 -7.65 -9.91
N PRO A 97 -17.89 -6.81 -8.85
CA PRO A 97 -17.86 -5.37 -9.00
C PRO A 97 -16.48 -4.90 -9.44
N PHE A 98 -16.43 -3.73 -10.05
CA PHE A 98 -15.20 -3.00 -10.39
C PHE A 98 -15.48 -1.50 -10.34
N TYR A 99 -14.45 -0.67 -10.38
CA TYR A 99 -14.70 0.77 -10.44
C TYR A 99 -13.68 1.53 -11.27
N GLY A 100 -14.10 2.70 -11.76
CA GLY A 100 -13.26 3.73 -12.34
C GLY A 100 -13.14 4.92 -11.39
N ALA A 101 -11.93 5.42 -11.23
CA ALA A 101 -11.60 6.63 -10.49
C ALA A 101 -10.80 7.58 -11.39
N PRO A 102 -10.82 8.91 -11.16
CA PRO A 102 -9.93 9.85 -11.86
C PRO A 102 -8.47 9.45 -11.70
N PHE A 103 -7.68 9.60 -12.77
CA PHE A 103 -6.25 9.36 -12.73
C PHE A 103 -5.57 10.34 -11.77
N LEU A 104 -4.77 9.82 -10.85
CA LEU A 104 -3.95 10.60 -9.92
C LEU A 104 -2.51 10.64 -10.47
N PRO A 105 -2.01 11.82 -10.87
CA PRO A 105 -0.67 11.94 -11.42
C PRO A 105 0.40 11.78 -10.35
N GLY A 106 1.51 11.14 -10.71
CA GLY A 106 2.66 10.90 -9.85
C GLY A 106 3.38 9.63 -10.24
N LEU A 107 4.56 9.40 -9.65
CA LEU A 107 5.31 8.16 -9.74
C LEU A 107 5.16 7.37 -8.44
N GLU A 108 5.12 6.05 -8.50
CA GLU A 108 5.30 5.24 -7.29
C GLU A 108 6.62 5.67 -6.60
N LEU A 109 6.61 5.85 -5.28
CA LEU A 109 7.83 6.26 -4.56
C LEU A 109 9.01 5.33 -4.87
N ALA A 110 8.75 4.05 -5.08
CA ALA A 110 9.75 3.07 -5.48
C ALA A 110 10.46 3.38 -6.81
N GLU A 111 9.86 4.20 -7.67
CA GLU A 111 10.40 4.59 -8.99
C GLU A 111 11.04 5.98 -9.00
N ALA A 112 10.80 6.79 -7.97
CA ALA A 112 11.10 8.22 -7.98
C ALA A 112 12.56 8.59 -7.69
N GLU A 113 13.41 7.63 -7.30
CA GLU A 113 14.86 7.82 -7.02
C GLU A 113 15.16 9.01 -6.09
N LEU A 114 14.38 9.16 -5.01
CA LEU A 114 14.49 10.29 -4.09
C LEU A 114 15.86 10.35 -3.41
N ASP A 115 16.44 11.55 -3.33
CA ASP A 115 17.57 11.82 -2.47
C ASP A 115 17.17 11.99 -0.98
N ASP A 116 18.15 12.19 -0.10
CA ASP A 116 17.90 12.29 1.34
C ASP A 116 17.11 13.56 1.72
N ASP A 117 17.25 14.67 0.98
CA ASP A 117 16.51 15.91 1.23
C ASP A 117 15.03 15.71 0.90
N ALA A 118 14.73 15.14 -0.27
CA ALA A 118 13.37 14.80 -0.66
C ALA A 118 12.72 13.78 0.31
N ARG A 119 13.48 12.74 0.73
CA ARG A 119 13.01 11.78 1.75
C ARG A 119 12.73 12.46 3.09
N GLY A 120 13.56 13.43 3.48
CA GLY A 120 13.37 14.23 4.68
C GLY A 120 12.08 15.06 4.60
N ALA A 121 11.85 15.70 3.46
CA ALA A 121 10.68 16.56 3.22
C ALA A 121 9.34 15.82 3.24
N LEU A 122 9.32 14.50 3.00
CA LEU A 122 8.10 13.68 3.14
C LEU A 122 7.60 13.55 4.57
N GLY A 123 8.45 13.80 5.58
CA GLY A 123 8.12 13.52 6.98
C GLY A 123 6.88 14.24 7.47
N ARG A 124 6.85 15.56 7.36
CA ARG A 124 5.72 16.39 7.86
C ARG A 124 4.39 16.10 7.14
N PRO A 125 4.34 16.06 5.79
CA PRO A 125 3.09 15.73 5.08
C PRO A 125 2.55 14.34 5.44
N LEU A 126 3.40 13.31 5.52
CA LEU A 126 2.99 11.97 5.92
C LEU A 126 2.51 11.93 7.37
N GLY A 127 3.16 12.67 8.27
CA GLY A 127 2.72 12.80 9.65
C GLY A 127 1.32 13.40 9.75
N HIS A 128 1.04 14.48 9.04
CA HIS A 128 -0.30 15.09 8.97
C HIS A 128 -1.33 14.15 8.35
N PHE A 129 -0.98 13.49 7.25
CA PHE A 129 -1.87 12.55 6.57
C PHE A 129 -2.29 11.42 7.51
N LEU A 130 -1.32 10.74 8.12
CA LEU A 130 -1.61 9.62 9.02
C LEU A 130 -2.28 10.05 10.31
N ARG A 131 -1.93 11.20 10.89
CA ARG A 131 -2.67 11.75 12.02
C ARG A 131 -4.14 11.94 11.69
N THR A 132 -4.42 12.56 10.54
CA THR A 132 -5.81 12.79 10.10
C THR A 132 -6.52 11.45 9.92
N LEU A 133 -5.97 10.52 9.15
CA LEU A 133 -6.56 9.21 8.90
C LEU A 133 -6.85 8.45 10.20
N HIS A 134 -5.86 8.37 11.10
CA HIS A 134 -5.97 7.59 12.33
C HIS A 134 -6.93 8.21 13.36
N SER A 135 -7.23 9.50 13.22
CA SER A 135 -8.20 10.19 14.08
C SER A 135 -9.66 10.10 13.60
N LEU A 136 -9.88 9.54 12.38
CA LEU A 136 -11.21 9.44 11.83
C LEU A 136 -12.01 8.32 12.53
N GLU A 137 -13.15 8.69 13.08
CA GLU A 137 -14.18 7.75 13.53
C GLU A 137 -15.17 7.57 12.38
N LEU A 138 -15.01 6.49 11.62
CA LEU A 138 -15.93 6.16 10.54
C LEU A 138 -17.13 5.43 11.14
N ASP A 139 -18.32 5.93 10.83
CA ASP A 139 -19.57 5.21 11.08
C ASP A 139 -19.72 4.10 10.02
N ALA A 140 -18.86 3.11 10.15
CA ALA A 140 -18.77 1.96 9.25
C ALA A 140 -18.18 0.77 10.02
N ASP A 141 -18.66 -0.41 9.70
CA ASP A 141 -18.17 -1.67 10.29
C ASP A 141 -16.91 -2.13 9.55
N LEU A 142 -15.79 -1.48 9.83
CA LEU A 142 -14.52 -1.85 9.24
C LEU A 142 -13.99 -3.18 9.81
N PRO A 143 -13.40 -4.03 8.97
CA PRO A 143 -12.76 -5.25 9.44
C PRO A 143 -11.60 -4.90 10.39
N VAL A 144 -11.36 -5.77 11.36
CA VAL A 144 -10.24 -5.65 12.30
C VAL A 144 -9.09 -6.50 11.81
N ASP A 145 -7.96 -5.86 11.46
CA ASP A 145 -6.71 -6.49 11.01
C ASP A 145 -6.91 -7.71 10.07
N PRO A 146 -7.61 -7.54 8.95
CA PRO A 146 -8.11 -8.65 8.13
C PRO A 146 -7.00 -9.54 7.58
N VAL A 147 -5.81 -9.00 7.41
CA VAL A 147 -4.62 -9.69 6.89
C VAL A 147 -3.54 -9.90 7.96
N ARG A 148 -3.90 -9.75 9.23
CA ARG A 148 -3.04 -9.99 10.40
C ARG A 148 -1.72 -9.19 10.34
N ARG A 149 -1.79 -7.93 9.93
CA ARG A 149 -0.60 -7.07 9.81
C ARG A 149 -0.01 -6.70 11.15
N ALA A 150 -0.85 -6.42 12.14
CA ALA A 150 -0.42 -6.07 13.49
C ALA A 150 -0.21 -7.28 14.40
N ASP A 151 -0.62 -8.46 14.01
CA ASP A 151 -0.45 -9.70 14.78
C ASP A 151 0.98 -10.24 14.69
N MET A 152 1.76 -10.01 15.74
CA MET A 152 3.17 -10.41 15.78
C MET A 152 3.36 -11.93 15.86
N THR A 153 2.37 -12.69 16.35
CA THR A 153 2.44 -14.17 16.35
C THR A 153 2.45 -14.74 14.93
N PHE A 154 1.85 -14.02 14.00
CA PHE A 154 1.84 -14.35 12.58
C PHE A 154 3.00 -13.64 11.83
N ARG A 155 3.22 -12.36 12.12
CA ARG A 155 4.14 -11.52 11.33
C ARG A 155 5.62 -11.84 11.59
N VAL A 156 5.99 -12.13 12.82
CA VAL A 156 7.38 -12.45 13.19
C VAL A 156 7.89 -13.70 12.46
N PRO A 157 7.20 -14.86 12.47
CA PRO A 157 7.63 -16.02 11.68
C PRO A 157 7.76 -15.69 10.18
N LYS A 158 6.77 -15.00 9.61
CA LYS A 158 6.79 -14.62 8.19
C LYS A 158 7.96 -13.70 7.84
N THR A 159 8.38 -12.82 8.75
CA THR A 159 9.56 -11.97 8.52
C THR A 159 10.85 -12.80 8.53
N ARG A 160 10.95 -13.80 9.41
CA ARG A 160 12.10 -14.74 9.42
C ARG A 160 12.17 -15.56 8.14
N ASP A 161 11.04 -16.09 7.68
CA ASP A 161 10.95 -16.82 6.41
C ASP A 161 11.42 -15.94 5.24
N ARG A 162 10.98 -14.66 5.23
CA ARG A 162 11.38 -13.69 4.20
C ARG A 162 12.87 -13.37 4.23
N PHE A 163 13.48 -13.28 5.40
CA PHE A 163 14.94 -13.08 5.52
C PHE A 163 15.70 -14.29 4.96
N ALA A 164 15.27 -15.51 5.30
CA ALA A 164 15.89 -16.72 4.76
C ALA A 164 15.77 -16.81 3.23
N GLU A 165 14.64 -16.38 2.67
CA GLU A 165 14.43 -16.34 1.23
C GLU A 165 15.35 -15.32 0.54
N LEU A 166 15.47 -14.10 1.08
CA LEU A 166 16.38 -13.07 0.57
C LEU A 166 17.83 -13.52 0.59
N GLU A 167 18.25 -14.19 1.66
CA GLU A 167 19.61 -14.75 1.80
C GLU A 167 19.83 -15.89 0.80
N GLY A 168 18.85 -16.80 0.65
CA GLY A 168 18.90 -17.88 -0.32
C GLY A 168 18.97 -17.40 -1.78
N LEU A 169 18.37 -16.25 -2.10
CA LEU A 169 18.46 -15.59 -3.40
C LEU A 169 19.73 -14.74 -3.56
N GLY A 170 20.56 -14.58 -2.53
CA GLY A 170 21.74 -13.71 -2.55
C GLY A 170 21.41 -12.21 -2.66
N LEU A 171 20.20 -11.81 -2.36
CA LEU A 171 19.74 -10.41 -2.48
C LEU A 171 20.11 -9.57 -1.28
N TRP A 172 20.05 -10.15 -0.08
CA TRP A 172 20.32 -9.43 1.17
C TRP A 172 20.53 -10.40 2.33
N SER A 173 21.49 -10.07 3.20
CA SER A 173 21.72 -10.78 4.46
C SER A 173 21.35 -9.89 5.64
N ALA A 174 20.51 -10.39 6.53
CA ALA A 174 20.00 -9.64 7.67
C ALA A 174 21.11 -9.29 8.67
N PRO A 175 21.35 -8.00 8.96
CA PRO A 175 22.31 -7.61 9.99
C PRO A 175 21.78 -7.95 11.40
N PRO A 176 22.65 -8.05 12.44
CA PRO A 176 22.23 -8.35 13.80
C PRO A 176 21.12 -7.43 14.34
N LYS A 177 21.13 -6.14 13.95
CA LYS A 177 20.07 -5.20 14.34
C LYS A 177 18.69 -5.58 13.79
N ALA A 178 18.60 -6.12 12.56
CA ALA A 178 17.33 -6.59 12.01
C ALA A 178 16.80 -7.80 12.79
N HIS A 179 17.65 -8.72 13.19
CA HIS A 179 17.26 -9.84 14.08
C HIS A 179 16.80 -9.34 15.44
N ALA A 180 17.48 -8.35 16.03
CA ALA A 180 17.07 -7.75 17.30
C ALA A 180 15.67 -7.11 17.23
N VAL A 181 15.31 -6.51 16.09
CA VAL A 181 13.94 -6.00 15.86
C VAL A 181 12.91 -7.13 15.89
N ILE A 182 13.20 -8.25 15.22
CA ILE A 182 12.34 -9.44 15.23
C ILE A 182 12.16 -9.98 16.65
N ASP A 183 13.25 -10.10 17.42
CA ASP A 183 13.21 -10.64 18.79
C ASP A 183 12.49 -9.70 19.76
N ALA A 184 12.58 -8.40 19.56
CA ALA A 184 11.81 -7.42 20.30
C ALA A 184 10.31 -7.48 19.94
N ALA A 185 10.00 -7.52 18.65
CA ALA A 185 8.61 -7.60 18.16
C ALA A 185 7.89 -8.89 18.60
N ALA A 186 8.60 -10.00 18.75
CA ALA A 186 8.06 -11.27 19.28
C ALA A 186 7.52 -11.16 20.72
N LYS A 187 7.87 -10.10 21.46
CA LYS A 187 7.43 -9.84 22.83
C LYS A 187 6.23 -8.89 22.91
N LEU A 188 5.82 -8.29 21.79
CA LEU A 188 4.69 -7.40 21.77
C LEU A 188 3.38 -8.13 22.14
N GLY A 189 2.56 -7.46 22.90
CA GLY A 189 1.25 -7.94 23.29
C GLY A 189 0.25 -8.02 22.11
N PRO A 190 -0.96 -8.49 22.37
CA PRO A 190 -2.02 -8.55 21.37
C PRO A 190 -2.35 -7.16 20.81
N VAL A 191 -2.90 -7.16 19.60
CA VAL A 191 -3.32 -5.92 18.91
C VAL A 191 -4.49 -5.27 19.63
N VAL A 192 -4.41 -3.95 19.81
CA VAL A 192 -5.56 -3.14 20.21
C VAL A 192 -5.90 -2.24 19.03
N PRO A 193 -7.00 -2.50 18.30
CA PRO A 193 -7.37 -1.73 17.12
C PRO A 193 -7.98 -0.39 17.53
N THR A 194 -7.18 0.67 17.53
CA THR A 194 -7.58 1.99 18.00
C THR A 194 -7.82 3.01 16.89
N ALA A 195 -7.41 2.72 15.66
CA ALA A 195 -7.42 3.69 14.57
C ALA A 195 -8.00 3.13 13.28
N THR A 196 -8.49 4.03 12.42
CA THR A 196 -8.74 3.77 11.01
C THR A 196 -7.41 3.81 10.28
N CYS A 197 -6.98 2.70 9.68
CA CYS A 197 -5.69 2.56 9.03
C CYS A 197 -5.85 2.22 7.55
N HIS A 198 -4.89 2.69 6.74
CA HIS A 198 -4.75 2.27 5.35
C HIS A 198 -4.49 0.76 5.27
N GLY A 199 -3.66 0.25 6.17
CA GLY A 199 -3.36 -1.18 6.33
C GLY A 199 -2.23 -1.69 5.43
N ASP A 200 -1.89 -1.02 4.33
CA ASP A 200 -0.82 -1.43 3.39
C ASP A 200 -0.02 -0.26 2.81
N LEU A 201 0.25 0.78 3.60
CA LEU A 201 0.99 1.96 3.12
C LEU A 201 2.49 1.67 2.98
N HIS A 202 2.92 1.33 1.77
CA HIS A 202 4.30 1.00 1.44
C HIS A 202 4.83 1.73 0.19
N LEU A 203 6.04 1.39 -0.27
CA LEU A 203 6.81 2.04 -1.34
C LEU A 203 6.06 2.22 -2.68
N ARG A 204 5.06 1.39 -2.96
CA ARG A 204 4.28 1.44 -4.21
C ARG A 204 2.95 2.16 -4.05
N HIS A 205 2.51 2.41 -2.81
CA HIS A 205 1.19 2.98 -2.52
C HIS A 205 1.24 4.48 -2.15
N LEU A 206 2.43 5.08 -2.11
CA LEU A 206 2.62 6.52 -2.09
C LEU A 206 3.07 6.98 -3.47
N LEU A 207 2.29 7.84 -4.11
CA LEU A 207 2.70 8.56 -5.31
C LEU A 207 3.41 9.85 -4.89
N VAL A 208 4.47 10.19 -5.62
CA VAL A 208 5.22 11.43 -5.44
C VAL A 208 5.22 12.25 -6.72
N ASP A 209 5.25 13.55 -6.58
CA ASP A 209 5.36 14.49 -7.69
C ASP A 209 6.81 14.63 -8.21
N LYS A 210 7.01 15.43 -9.25
CA LYS A 210 8.33 15.70 -9.85
C LYS A 210 9.30 16.37 -8.90
N GLY A 211 8.83 17.00 -7.83
CA GLY A 211 9.64 17.64 -6.79
C GLY A 211 9.96 16.68 -5.63
N GLY A 212 9.49 15.44 -5.67
CA GLY A 212 9.63 14.46 -4.60
C GLY A 212 8.64 14.64 -3.44
N GLY A 213 7.68 15.57 -3.56
CA GLY A 213 6.60 15.75 -2.59
C GLY A 213 5.51 14.68 -2.73
N PRO A 214 4.73 14.38 -1.66
CA PRO A 214 3.67 13.40 -1.73
C PRO A 214 2.51 13.92 -2.60
N ALA A 215 2.15 13.17 -3.63
CA ALA A 215 1.10 13.52 -4.59
C ALA A 215 -0.23 12.83 -4.30
N ALA A 216 -0.22 11.54 -3.94
CA ALA A 216 -1.42 10.78 -3.63
C ALA A 216 -1.10 9.50 -2.86
N VAL A 217 -2.11 8.95 -2.18
CA VAL A 217 -2.05 7.62 -1.55
C VAL A 217 -3.07 6.71 -2.22
N ILE A 218 -2.61 5.55 -2.72
CA ILE A 218 -3.40 4.60 -3.51
C ILE A 218 -3.46 3.22 -2.85
N ASP A 219 -4.34 2.36 -3.34
CA ASP A 219 -4.54 0.96 -2.91
C ASP A 219 -5.05 0.80 -1.48
N TRP A 220 -6.34 1.08 -1.30
CA TRP A 220 -7.03 1.11 -0.01
C TRP A 220 -7.77 -0.18 0.34
N ILE A 221 -7.47 -1.27 -0.37
CA ILE A 221 -8.20 -2.54 -0.23
C ILE A 221 -8.10 -3.14 1.18
N ASP A 222 -7.04 -2.81 1.93
CA ASP A 222 -6.78 -3.24 3.30
C ASP A 222 -7.26 -2.23 4.38
N LEU A 223 -8.10 -1.25 3.97
CA LEU A 223 -8.68 -0.27 4.90
C LEU A 223 -9.37 -1.00 6.07
N SER A 224 -8.94 -0.72 7.28
CA SER A 224 -9.35 -1.49 8.47
C SER A 224 -9.24 -0.70 9.77
N ARG A 225 -9.87 -1.23 10.84
CA ARG A 225 -9.55 -0.85 12.22
C ARG A 225 -8.29 -1.59 12.65
N ASN A 226 -7.27 -0.88 13.07
CA ASN A 226 -5.99 -1.50 13.40
C ASN A 226 -5.20 -0.72 14.47
N ASP A 227 -4.02 -1.24 14.83
CA ASP A 227 -2.99 -0.49 15.52
C ASP A 227 -2.35 0.52 14.54
N PRO A 228 -2.22 1.81 14.87
CA PRO A 228 -1.63 2.82 13.98
C PRO A 228 -0.25 2.44 13.43
N GLY A 229 0.50 1.63 14.17
CA GLY A 229 1.83 1.16 13.77
C GLY A 229 1.86 0.45 12.42
N VAL A 230 0.72 -0.11 11.93
CA VAL A 230 0.69 -0.79 10.63
C VAL A 230 0.98 0.16 9.47
N ASP A 231 0.68 1.44 9.61
CA ASP A 231 0.90 2.46 8.58
C ASP A 231 2.25 3.17 8.70
N PHE A 232 3.10 2.79 9.68
CA PHE A 232 4.43 3.41 9.87
C PHE A 232 5.54 2.75 9.06
N VAL A 233 5.22 2.02 8.01
CA VAL A 233 6.20 1.37 7.13
C VAL A 233 7.11 2.40 6.48
N LEU A 234 6.55 3.45 5.86
CA LEU A 234 7.32 4.51 5.21
C LEU A 234 8.16 5.33 6.18
N TYR A 235 7.72 5.50 7.43
CA TYR A 235 8.51 6.12 8.49
C TYR A 235 9.87 5.43 8.66
N TRP A 236 9.91 4.10 8.56
CA TRP A 236 11.13 3.32 8.75
C TRP A 236 11.95 3.14 7.48
N CYS A 237 11.30 2.79 6.36
CA CYS A 237 12.03 2.42 5.14
C CYS A 237 12.34 3.61 4.21
N VAL A 238 11.71 4.78 4.41
CA VAL A 238 11.87 5.94 3.54
C VAL A 238 12.49 7.13 4.27
N LEU A 239 11.92 7.53 5.43
CA LEU A 239 12.29 8.78 6.05
C LEU A 239 13.71 8.77 6.62
N THR A 240 14.45 9.86 6.36
CA THR A 240 15.71 10.17 7.04
C THR A 240 15.47 10.49 8.52
N ALA A 241 16.54 10.62 9.31
CA ALA A 241 16.43 11.02 10.72
C ALA A 241 15.71 12.37 10.88
N ALA A 242 16.00 13.34 10.01
CA ALA A 242 15.31 14.64 9.99
C ALA A 242 13.82 14.47 9.63
N GLY A 243 13.51 13.68 8.58
CA GLY A 243 12.13 13.39 8.18
C GLY A 243 11.33 12.68 9.28
N ARG A 244 11.95 11.77 10.04
CA ARG A 244 11.30 11.13 11.21
C ARG A 244 11.01 12.13 12.33
N ALA A 245 11.86 13.12 12.54
CA ALA A 245 11.60 14.20 13.50
C ALA A 245 10.40 15.05 13.07
N GLU A 246 10.37 15.48 11.81
CA GLU A 246 9.26 16.22 11.21
C GLU A 246 7.93 15.43 11.24
N PHE A 247 8.00 14.12 10.97
CA PHE A 247 6.85 13.22 11.08
C PHE A 247 6.28 13.20 12.51
N ARG A 248 7.15 13.02 13.51
CA ARG A 248 6.73 12.98 14.94
C ARG A 248 6.09 14.30 15.38
N GLU A 249 6.65 15.42 14.96
CA GLU A 249 6.09 16.73 15.26
C GLU A 249 4.68 16.87 14.68
N ALA A 250 4.47 16.45 13.43
CA ALA A 250 3.22 16.55 12.72
C ALA A 250 2.16 15.51 13.18
N TYR A 251 2.59 14.28 13.42
CA TYR A 251 1.71 13.19 13.84
C TYR A 251 1.30 13.32 15.31
N GLY A 252 2.24 13.70 16.19
CA GLY A 252 2.04 13.75 17.63
C GLY A 252 2.65 12.55 18.35
N PRO A 253 2.19 12.24 19.58
CA PRO A 253 2.75 11.18 20.42
C PRO A 253 2.68 9.79 19.74
N LEU A 254 3.79 9.08 19.80
CA LEU A 254 3.94 7.70 19.30
C LEU A 254 4.40 6.82 20.45
N THR A 255 3.85 5.62 20.57
CA THR A 255 4.34 4.63 21.52
C THR A 255 5.47 3.79 20.92
N ASP A 256 6.34 3.23 21.78
CA ASP A 256 7.41 2.33 21.34
C ASP A 256 6.84 1.07 20.67
N ASP A 257 5.70 0.58 21.14
CA ASP A 257 5.01 -0.58 20.57
C ASP A 257 4.52 -0.31 19.14
N GLN A 258 3.92 0.86 18.89
CA GLN A 258 3.50 1.29 17.54
C GLN A 258 4.70 1.41 16.60
N LEU A 259 5.77 2.04 17.07
CA LEU A 259 7.00 2.17 16.30
C LEU A 259 7.62 0.82 15.99
N LEU A 260 7.63 -0.10 16.96
CA LEU A 260 8.18 -1.43 16.76
C LEU A 260 7.32 -2.27 15.80
N ARG A 261 5.97 -2.18 15.87
CA ARG A 261 5.06 -2.79 14.88
C ARG A 261 5.34 -2.28 13.46
N GLY A 262 5.44 -0.97 13.30
CA GLY A 262 5.80 -0.38 12.01
C GLY A 262 7.18 -0.82 11.50
N ARG A 263 8.15 -0.98 12.41
CA ARG A 263 9.50 -1.39 12.05
C ARG A 263 9.56 -2.84 11.55
N ILE A 264 8.90 -3.77 12.24
CA ILE A 264 8.84 -5.18 11.78
C ILE A 264 8.06 -5.31 10.47
N LEU A 265 6.98 -4.56 10.30
CA LEU A 265 6.24 -4.53 9.03
C LEU A 265 7.06 -3.94 7.89
N SER A 266 7.84 -2.90 8.16
CA SER A 266 8.77 -2.34 7.17
C SER A 266 9.79 -3.38 6.71
N LEU A 267 10.40 -4.14 7.63
CA LEU A 267 11.30 -5.25 7.28
C LEU A 267 10.60 -6.32 6.44
N PHE A 268 9.38 -6.70 6.82
CA PHE A 268 8.61 -7.72 6.10
C PHE A 268 8.21 -7.25 4.69
N LEU A 269 7.61 -6.05 4.58
CA LEU A 269 7.10 -5.53 3.30
C LEU A 269 8.22 -5.17 2.33
N CYS A 270 9.29 -4.53 2.81
CA CYS A 270 10.46 -4.30 1.97
C CYS A 270 11.09 -5.63 1.51
N GLY A 271 11.19 -6.63 2.38
CA GLY A 271 11.65 -7.95 1.99
C GLY A 271 10.75 -8.60 0.92
N THR A 272 9.43 -8.49 1.10
CA THR A 272 8.45 -9.02 0.15
C THR A 272 8.54 -8.32 -1.22
N LEU A 273 8.64 -6.99 -1.22
CA LEU A 273 8.80 -6.20 -2.44
C LEU A 273 10.15 -6.45 -3.14
N ALA A 274 11.21 -6.69 -2.39
CA ALA A 274 12.52 -7.03 -2.96
C ALA A 274 12.48 -8.39 -3.68
N VAL A 275 11.87 -9.41 -3.07
CA VAL A 275 11.67 -10.73 -3.69
C VAL A 275 10.75 -10.63 -4.91
N TRP A 276 9.63 -9.93 -4.79
CA TRP A 276 8.70 -9.72 -5.90
C TRP A 276 9.36 -8.96 -7.06
N GLY A 277 10.04 -7.85 -6.78
CA GLY A 277 10.75 -7.07 -7.79
C GLY A 277 11.89 -7.85 -8.47
N HIS A 278 12.49 -8.82 -7.76
CA HIS A 278 13.45 -9.74 -8.35
C HIS A 278 12.78 -10.76 -9.28
N ALA A 279 11.67 -11.36 -8.84
CA ALA A 279 10.96 -12.39 -9.61
C ALA A 279 10.26 -11.84 -10.87
N GLU A 280 9.73 -10.61 -10.79
CA GLU A 280 9.03 -9.93 -11.90
C GLU A 280 9.94 -8.99 -12.69
N GLU A 281 11.24 -8.98 -12.41
CA GLU A 281 12.26 -8.15 -13.08
C GLU A 281 11.97 -6.62 -13.00
N VAL A 282 11.33 -6.15 -11.91
CA VAL A 282 11.04 -4.74 -11.66
C VAL A 282 12.17 -4.13 -10.82
N GLU A 283 13.21 -3.68 -11.51
CA GLU A 283 14.48 -3.27 -10.89
C GLU A 283 14.34 -2.08 -9.92
N SER A 284 13.49 -1.09 -10.25
CA SER A 284 13.22 0.07 -9.38
C SER A 284 12.68 -0.34 -8.03
N VAL A 285 11.67 -1.21 -8.01
CA VAL A 285 11.05 -1.71 -6.77
C VAL A 285 12.04 -2.55 -5.97
N LYS A 286 12.76 -3.47 -6.63
CA LYS A 286 13.79 -4.29 -5.96
C LYS A 286 14.85 -3.42 -5.28
N ARG A 287 15.42 -2.46 -6.02
CA ARG A 287 16.46 -1.55 -5.53
C ARG A 287 15.99 -0.74 -4.34
N GLU A 288 14.81 -0.09 -4.44
CA GLU A 288 14.28 0.74 -3.37
C GLU A 288 13.88 -0.08 -2.13
N ALA A 289 13.34 -1.28 -2.32
CA ALA A 289 13.00 -2.18 -1.23
C ALA A 289 14.25 -2.66 -0.46
N LEU A 290 15.33 -3.02 -1.16
CA LEU A 290 16.61 -3.38 -0.53
C LEU A 290 17.23 -2.20 0.23
N ALA A 291 17.16 -0.99 -0.33
CA ALA A 291 17.58 0.23 0.36
C ALA A 291 16.70 0.51 1.60
N GLY A 292 15.39 0.23 1.51
CA GLY A 292 14.44 0.32 2.63
C GLY A 292 14.78 -0.66 3.76
N LEU A 293 15.17 -1.91 3.44
CA LEU A 293 15.69 -2.87 4.43
C LEU A 293 16.90 -2.32 5.17
N ALA A 294 17.86 -1.74 4.43
CA ALA A 294 19.06 -1.15 5.03
C ALA A 294 18.72 0.01 5.97
N ARG A 295 17.84 0.93 5.56
CA ARG A 295 17.39 2.06 6.39
C ARG A 295 16.62 1.59 7.63
N THR A 296 15.78 0.57 7.50
CA THR A 296 14.99 0.03 8.62
C THR A 296 15.88 -0.70 9.64
N SER A 297 16.99 -1.28 9.19
CA SER A 297 17.94 -2.04 10.00
C SER A 297 19.00 -1.18 10.69
N SER A 298 19.08 0.11 10.37
CA SER A 298 20.10 1.05 10.90
C SER A 298 19.81 1.62 12.34
#